data_615eb6911cd74a852d12be6451bd8a84
#
_entry.id   615eb6911cd74a852d12be6451bd8a84
#
_cell.length_a   1.000
_cell.length_b   1.000
_cell.length_c   1.000
_cell.angle_alpha   90.00
_cell.angle_beta   90.00
_cell.angle_gamma   90.00
#
_symmetry.space_group_name_H-M   'P 1'
#
loop_
_entity.id
_entity.type
_entity.pdbx_description
1 polymer ?
#
loop_
_entity_poly.entity_id
_entity_poly.type
_entity_poly.pdbx_seq_one_letter_code
_entity_poly.pdbx_strand_id
1 'polypeptide(L)'
;MAASLHPILSAVGVISVICLSHPCLANESLVQTEGVSSGVLPATTTAPWAANLDLGWDSKYVSQGRNNLAEGGIYWLNASVQYGNLTTYALVGRGDSQAYTEWNIGLEYAVNLSEHLEANLGYQRIEGYSSSRCQDNELFAELAYTAAPWLVPSVNYVYSTEAAGYFVELSLHSYWQLSEGFTLAPYITQGLDFKYRTEDHNGRNHLQFGLEANYDLADNMSLSGHISHSIAQNDIEQEAAANGDFSSQDQTYAGIHFNISF
;
A
#
# COMPACT_ATOMS: atom_id res chain seq x y z
N MET A 1 29.14 36.30 -2.66
CA MET A 1 29.02 34.93 -3.22
C MET A 1 27.74 34.36 -2.69
N ALA A 2 26.67 34.42 -3.48
CA ALA A 2 25.37 33.89 -3.11
C ALA A 2 25.32 32.44 -3.62
N ALA A 3 25.23 31.50 -2.69
CA ALA A 3 25.01 30.10 -3.00
C ALA A 3 23.56 29.93 -3.47
N SER A 4 23.38 29.55 -4.71
CA SER A 4 22.10 29.17 -5.30
C SER A 4 21.66 27.86 -4.66
N LEU A 5 20.69 27.91 -3.78
CA LEU A 5 19.94 26.77 -3.31
C LEU A 5 18.98 26.37 -4.46
N HIS A 6 19.33 25.34 -5.17
CA HIS A 6 18.38 24.67 -6.05
C HIS A 6 17.46 23.83 -5.17
N PRO A 7 16.15 24.00 -5.26
CA PRO A 7 15.23 23.08 -4.62
C PRO A 7 15.24 21.77 -5.43
N ILE A 8 15.84 20.73 -4.87
CA ILE A 8 15.60 19.36 -5.29
C ILE A 8 14.23 19.00 -4.72
N LEU A 9 13.16 19.39 -5.40
CA LEU A 9 11.86 18.79 -5.20
C LEU A 9 11.86 17.45 -5.96
N SER A 10 12.35 16.43 -5.31
CA SER A 10 12.02 15.06 -5.71
C SER A 10 10.56 14.86 -5.34
N ALA A 11 9.68 14.78 -6.31
CA ALA A 11 8.30 14.37 -6.09
C ALA A 11 8.34 12.95 -5.52
N VAL A 12 8.10 12.81 -4.22
CA VAL A 12 7.89 11.53 -3.57
C VAL A 12 6.43 11.18 -3.85
N GLY A 13 6.19 10.52 -4.96
CA GLY A 13 4.89 9.91 -5.22
C GLY A 13 4.81 8.63 -4.39
N VAL A 14 3.93 8.59 -3.44
CA VAL A 14 3.58 7.39 -2.70
C VAL A 14 2.56 6.64 -3.55
N ILE A 15 2.98 5.57 -4.23
CA ILE A 15 2.04 4.64 -4.85
C ILE A 15 1.69 3.61 -3.78
N SER A 16 0.59 3.84 -3.09
CA SER A 16 -0.02 2.80 -2.28
C SER A 16 -0.79 1.87 -3.21
N VAL A 17 -0.19 0.77 -3.62
CA VAL A 17 -0.94 -0.29 -4.31
C VAL A 17 -1.78 -1.01 -3.27
N ILE A 18 -3.05 -0.69 -3.23
CA ILE A 18 -4.00 -1.36 -2.34
C ILE A 18 -4.50 -2.61 -3.05
N CYS A 19 -4.12 -3.74 -2.54
CA CYS A 19 -4.62 -5.04 -2.99
C CYS A 19 -5.74 -5.49 -2.08
N LEU A 20 -6.89 -5.78 -2.66
CA LEU A 20 -8.08 -6.08 -1.91
C LEU A 20 -8.78 -7.31 -2.48
N SER A 21 -8.92 -8.34 -1.69
CA SER A 21 -9.70 -9.51 -2.07
C SER A 21 -10.85 -9.76 -1.10
N HIS A 22 -12.00 -10.19 -1.62
CA HIS A 22 -13.14 -10.62 -0.84
C HIS A 22 -12.90 -11.97 -0.19
N PRO A 23 -13.49 -12.24 0.98
CA PRO A 23 -13.43 -13.56 1.54
C PRO A 23 -14.09 -14.55 0.59
N CYS A 24 -13.33 -15.50 0.06
CA CYS A 24 -13.89 -16.75 -0.37
C CYS A 24 -14.57 -17.39 0.83
N LEU A 25 -15.89 -17.50 0.81
CA LEU A 25 -16.69 -18.13 1.84
C LEU A 25 -16.30 -19.62 1.97
N ALA A 26 -15.26 -19.89 2.70
CA ALA A 26 -14.91 -21.16 3.27
C ALA A 26 -14.25 -20.90 4.59
N ASN A 27 -15.04 -20.76 5.61
CA ASN A 27 -14.84 -20.92 7.06
C ASN A 27 -13.44 -20.75 7.67
N GLU A 28 -12.57 -19.95 7.07
CA GLU A 28 -11.31 -19.45 7.66
C GLU A 28 -11.03 -18.07 7.08
N SER A 29 -10.91 -17.08 7.95
CA SER A 29 -10.71 -15.68 7.64
C SER A 29 -9.50 -15.46 6.71
N LEU A 30 -9.75 -15.01 5.53
CA LEU A 30 -8.75 -14.59 4.56
C LEU A 30 -9.01 -13.12 4.20
N VAL A 31 -8.17 -12.22 4.36
CA VAL A 31 -7.30 -11.54 3.72
C VAL A 31 -7.03 -10.21 3.15
N GLN A 32 -6.10 -9.42 3.43
CA GLN A 32 -5.69 -8.29 2.55
C GLN A 32 -4.32 -7.68 2.83
N THR A 33 -3.74 -7.07 1.80
CA THR A 33 -2.46 -6.37 1.86
C THR A 33 -2.61 -4.88 1.99
N GLU A 34 -1.89 -4.27 2.91
CA GLU A 34 -1.48 -2.88 2.75
C GLU A 34 -0.20 -2.83 1.92
N GLY A 35 -0.21 -1.87 0.99
CA GLY A 35 0.74 -1.85 -0.08
C GLY A 35 2.18 -1.68 0.37
N VAL A 36 3.01 -2.38 -0.33
CA VAL A 36 4.41 -2.04 -0.45
C VAL A 36 4.48 -0.62 -1.03
N SER A 37 5.06 0.32 -0.29
CA SER A 37 5.41 1.62 -0.80
C SER A 37 6.36 1.42 -1.98
N SER A 38 5.82 1.47 -3.19
CA SER A 38 6.65 1.53 -4.39
C SER A 38 7.30 2.90 -4.38
N GLY A 39 8.58 2.95 -4.06
CA GLY A 39 9.36 4.18 -4.19
C GLY A 39 9.17 4.73 -5.60
N VAL A 40 8.63 5.94 -5.69
CA VAL A 40 8.50 6.62 -6.98
C VAL A 40 9.90 6.91 -7.50
N LEU A 41 10.14 6.46 -8.71
CA LEU A 41 11.34 6.79 -9.45
C LEU A 41 11.44 8.31 -9.60
N PRO A 42 12.59 8.91 -9.28
CA PRO A 42 12.78 10.33 -9.54
C PRO A 42 12.60 10.61 -11.03
N ALA A 43 11.75 11.56 -11.36
CA ALA A 43 11.44 11.99 -12.73
C ALA A 43 12.62 12.75 -13.37
N THR A 44 13.78 12.13 -13.47
CA THR A 44 14.98 12.70 -14.12
C THR A 44 15.62 11.77 -15.15
N THR A 45 14.89 10.79 -15.66
CA THR A 45 15.41 9.99 -16.77
C THR A 45 15.00 10.64 -18.09
N THR A 46 15.97 10.94 -18.95
CA THR A 46 15.76 11.30 -20.36
C THR A 46 15.16 10.15 -21.16
N ALA A 47 14.99 8.99 -20.60
CA ALA A 47 14.35 7.84 -21.20
C ALA A 47 12.82 7.96 -21.05
N PRO A 48 12.05 7.65 -22.09
CA PRO A 48 10.58 7.69 -22.05
C PRO A 48 9.98 6.60 -21.17
N TRP A 49 10.75 5.66 -20.69
CA TRP A 49 10.35 4.53 -19.85
C TRP A 49 11.29 4.35 -18.67
N ALA A 50 10.77 3.78 -17.59
CA ALA A 50 11.50 3.34 -16.41
C ALA A 50 10.93 2.00 -15.95
N ALA A 51 11.75 1.18 -15.30
CA ALA A 51 11.31 -0.07 -14.71
C ALA A 51 11.79 -0.17 -13.25
N ASN A 52 11.01 -0.86 -12.42
CA ASN A 52 11.34 -1.09 -11.03
C ASN A 52 11.08 -2.55 -10.65
N LEU A 53 11.91 -3.07 -9.77
CA LEU A 53 11.77 -4.38 -9.13
C LEU A 53 11.88 -4.20 -7.62
N ASP A 54 10.89 -4.68 -6.88
CA ASP A 54 10.87 -4.69 -5.42
C ASP A 54 10.78 -6.12 -4.91
N LEU A 55 11.61 -6.43 -3.91
CA LEU A 55 11.64 -7.70 -3.19
C LEU A 55 11.48 -7.42 -1.70
N GLY A 56 10.44 -7.94 -1.09
CA GLY A 56 10.12 -7.66 0.30
C GLY A 56 9.74 -8.86 1.14
N TRP A 57 9.74 -8.66 2.44
CA TRP A 57 9.17 -9.55 3.43
C TRP A 57 8.52 -8.75 4.54
N ASP A 58 7.29 -9.13 4.89
CA ASP A 58 6.54 -8.60 6.02
C ASP A 58 6.28 -9.68 7.05
N SER A 59 6.40 -9.32 8.33
CA SER A 59 6.22 -10.22 9.47
C SER A 59 4.78 -10.71 9.65
N LYS A 60 3.83 -10.00 9.05
CA LYS A 60 2.42 -10.34 8.90
C LYS A 60 1.93 -9.81 7.57
N TYR A 61 0.88 -10.42 7.07
CA TYR A 61 0.14 -9.91 5.92
C TYR A 61 -1.04 -9.05 6.42
N VAL A 62 -0.78 -7.80 6.80
CA VAL A 62 -1.83 -6.90 7.29
C VAL A 62 -2.32 -6.02 6.16
N SER A 63 -3.63 -5.99 5.96
CA SER A 63 -4.28 -5.07 5.06
C SER A 63 -5.61 -4.62 5.61
N GLN A 64 -5.92 -3.35 5.42
CA GLN A 64 -7.13 -2.72 5.95
C GLN A 64 -7.38 -3.08 7.43
N GLY A 65 -6.27 -3.08 8.19
CA GLY A 65 -6.26 -3.35 9.60
C GLY A 65 -6.37 -4.83 10.00
N ARG A 66 -6.49 -5.77 9.06
CA ARG A 66 -6.64 -7.21 9.32
C ARG A 66 -5.39 -7.99 8.94
N ASN A 67 -4.99 -8.94 9.77
CA ASN A 67 -3.97 -9.91 9.36
C ASN A 67 -4.61 -11.02 8.52
N ASN A 68 -4.05 -11.24 7.38
CA ASN A 68 -4.61 -12.06 6.32
C ASN A 68 -4.06 -13.47 6.28
N LEU A 69 -3.07 -13.75 7.09
CA LEU A 69 -2.51 -15.07 7.29
C LEU A 69 -2.71 -15.49 8.75
N ALA A 70 -3.14 -16.73 8.94
CA ALA A 70 -3.28 -17.28 10.29
C ALA A 70 -1.91 -17.40 10.99
N GLU A 71 -0.85 -17.66 10.20
CA GLU A 71 0.51 -17.87 10.71
C GLU A 71 1.56 -17.26 9.77
N GLY A 72 2.62 -16.71 10.37
CA GLY A 72 3.81 -16.23 9.67
C GLY A 72 3.64 -14.90 8.97
N GLY A 73 4.57 -14.64 8.09
CA GLY A 73 4.68 -13.45 7.25
C GLY A 73 4.49 -13.76 5.77
N ILE A 74 4.82 -12.79 4.94
CA ILE A 74 4.65 -12.89 3.50
C ILE A 74 5.88 -12.34 2.77
N TYR A 75 6.32 -13.05 1.73
CA TYR A 75 7.29 -12.57 0.76
C TYR A 75 6.58 -11.89 -0.40
N TRP A 76 7.15 -10.78 -0.85
CA TRP A 76 6.66 -9.99 -1.97
C TRP A 76 7.66 -9.91 -3.10
N LEU A 77 7.16 -9.94 -4.32
CA LEU A 77 7.86 -9.57 -5.53
C LEU A 77 6.97 -8.64 -6.33
N ASN A 78 7.39 -7.40 -6.51
CA ASN A 78 6.71 -6.44 -7.36
C ASN A 78 7.61 -6.04 -8.53
N ALA A 79 7.07 -6.04 -9.74
CA ALA A 79 7.72 -5.54 -10.94
C ALA A 79 6.82 -4.53 -11.63
N SER A 80 7.36 -3.38 -12.00
CA SER A 80 6.62 -2.34 -12.70
C SER A 80 7.40 -1.75 -13.88
N VAL A 81 6.66 -1.28 -14.86
CA VAL A 81 7.18 -0.52 -16.01
C VAL A 81 6.33 0.71 -16.20
N GLN A 82 6.98 1.86 -16.23
CA GLN A 82 6.39 3.16 -16.47
C GLN A 82 6.75 3.67 -17.85
N TYR A 83 5.76 4.20 -18.59
CA TYR A 83 5.94 4.92 -19.84
C TYR A 83 5.14 6.23 -19.76
N GLY A 84 5.84 7.35 -19.66
CA GLY A 84 5.21 8.64 -19.37
C GLY A 84 4.44 8.59 -18.05
N ASN A 85 3.14 8.84 -18.10
CA ASN A 85 2.26 8.84 -16.95
C ASN A 85 1.57 7.49 -16.69
N LEU A 86 1.78 6.50 -17.55
CA LEU A 86 1.20 5.17 -17.41
C LEU A 86 2.19 4.22 -16.79
N THR A 87 1.80 3.58 -15.68
CA THR A 87 2.52 2.48 -15.05
C THR A 87 1.72 1.19 -15.19
N THR A 88 2.39 0.11 -15.53
CA THR A 88 1.85 -1.26 -15.44
C THR A 88 2.66 -2.04 -14.43
N TYR A 89 2.01 -2.88 -13.65
CA TYR A 89 2.70 -3.65 -12.60
C TYR A 89 2.15 -5.06 -12.45
N ALA A 90 2.98 -5.91 -11.87
CA ALA A 90 2.62 -7.23 -11.38
C ALA A 90 3.23 -7.45 -9.99
N LEU A 91 2.39 -7.79 -9.02
CA LEU A 91 2.76 -8.10 -7.65
C LEU A 91 2.46 -9.57 -7.38
N VAL A 92 3.38 -10.26 -6.73
CA VAL A 92 3.19 -11.63 -6.24
C VAL A 92 3.52 -11.67 -4.75
N GLY A 93 2.58 -12.19 -3.95
CA GLY A 93 2.75 -12.48 -2.53
C GLY A 93 2.79 -13.98 -2.27
N ARG A 94 3.68 -14.43 -1.38
CA ARG A 94 3.78 -15.82 -0.95
C ARG A 94 3.92 -15.91 0.56
N GLY A 95 2.97 -16.56 1.23
CA GLY A 95 3.07 -16.85 2.66
C GLY A 95 4.33 -17.67 2.98
N ASP A 96 5.04 -17.31 4.05
CA ASP A 96 6.27 -17.99 4.48
C ASP A 96 5.99 -19.25 5.31
N SER A 97 4.92 -19.25 6.07
CA SER A 97 4.55 -20.35 6.99
C SER A 97 3.21 -21.01 6.62
N GLN A 98 2.41 -20.37 5.80
CA GLN A 98 1.11 -20.82 5.35
C GLN A 98 1.08 -21.01 3.82
N ALA A 99 0.34 -22.00 3.33
CA ALA A 99 0.12 -22.23 1.90
C ALA A 99 -0.80 -21.15 1.32
N TYR A 100 -0.24 -19.98 1.03
CA TYR A 100 -0.92 -18.85 0.42
C TYR A 100 -0.09 -18.28 -0.73
N THR A 101 -0.76 -17.93 -1.81
CA THR A 101 -0.16 -17.19 -2.94
C THR A 101 -1.19 -16.21 -3.47
N GLU A 102 -0.76 -15.00 -3.69
CA GLU A 102 -1.56 -13.96 -4.33
C GLU A 102 -0.77 -13.35 -5.47
N TRP A 103 -1.44 -12.95 -6.53
CA TRP A 103 -0.87 -12.08 -7.53
C TRP A 103 -1.89 -11.02 -7.98
N ASN A 104 -1.35 -9.85 -8.27
CA ASN A 104 -2.09 -8.70 -8.72
C ASN A 104 -1.44 -8.18 -9.99
N ILE A 105 -2.24 -7.91 -11.01
CA ILE A 105 -1.80 -7.26 -12.23
C ILE A 105 -2.64 -6.01 -12.41
N GLY A 106 -1.97 -4.89 -12.60
CA GLY A 106 -2.66 -3.62 -12.69
C GLY A 106 -2.01 -2.63 -13.63
N LEU A 107 -2.73 -1.55 -13.80
CA LEU A 107 -2.29 -0.36 -14.48
C LEU A 107 -2.75 0.88 -13.72
N GLU A 108 -1.93 1.92 -13.77
CA GLU A 108 -2.15 3.18 -13.10
C GLU A 108 -1.79 4.34 -14.03
N TYR A 109 -2.55 5.40 -13.98
CA TYR A 109 -2.28 6.63 -14.73
C TYR A 109 -2.17 7.81 -13.77
N ALA A 110 -0.98 8.44 -13.73
CA ALA A 110 -0.69 9.60 -12.92
C ALA A 110 -1.15 10.90 -13.60
N VAL A 111 -1.81 11.78 -12.86
CA VAL A 111 -2.32 13.06 -13.31
C VAL A 111 -1.89 14.17 -12.36
N ASN A 112 -1.11 15.13 -12.83
CA ASN A 112 -0.84 16.35 -12.10
C ASN A 112 -2.01 17.33 -12.29
N LEU A 113 -2.87 17.45 -11.28
CA LEU A 113 -4.03 18.36 -11.30
C LEU A 113 -3.60 19.82 -11.09
N SER A 114 -2.53 20.04 -10.33
CA SER A 114 -1.87 21.33 -10.13
C SER A 114 -0.40 21.13 -9.73
N GLU A 115 0.31 22.22 -9.44
CA GLU A 115 1.71 22.18 -8.97
C GLU A 115 1.90 21.35 -7.67
N HIS A 116 0.85 21.23 -6.87
CA HIS A 116 0.90 20.55 -5.56
C HIS A 116 -0.22 19.53 -5.36
N LEU A 117 -0.96 19.20 -6.38
CA LEU A 117 -2.06 18.24 -6.29
C LEU A 117 -1.88 17.17 -7.36
N GLU A 118 -1.59 15.96 -6.90
CA GLU A 118 -1.35 14.79 -7.71
C GLU A 118 -2.50 13.80 -7.54
N ALA A 119 -2.91 13.16 -8.63
CA ALA A 119 -3.91 12.11 -8.62
C ALA A 119 -3.42 10.90 -9.40
N ASN A 120 -3.72 9.72 -8.89
CA ASN A 120 -3.50 8.45 -9.57
C ASN A 120 -4.84 7.76 -9.77
N LEU A 121 -5.06 7.17 -10.92
CA LEU A 121 -6.26 6.41 -11.26
C LEU A 121 -5.83 5.07 -11.81
N GLY A 122 -6.42 3.99 -11.34
CA GLY A 122 -5.99 2.69 -11.79
C GLY A 122 -7.03 1.60 -11.74
N TYR A 123 -6.62 0.47 -12.26
CA TYR A 123 -7.35 -0.78 -12.27
C TYR A 123 -6.39 -1.91 -11.91
N GLN A 124 -6.88 -2.88 -11.15
CA GLN A 124 -6.15 -4.11 -10.90
C GLN A 124 -7.06 -5.34 -10.91
N ARG A 125 -6.47 -6.45 -11.30
CA ARG A 125 -6.99 -7.81 -11.15
C ARG A 125 -6.21 -8.51 -10.07
N ILE A 126 -6.94 -9.07 -9.10
CA ILE A 126 -6.40 -9.82 -7.97
C ILE A 126 -6.81 -11.28 -8.10
N GLU A 127 -5.88 -12.18 -7.80
CA GLU A 127 -6.13 -13.62 -7.71
C GLU A 127 -5.40 -14.18 -6.49
N GLY A 128 -6.16 -14.74 -5.54
CA GLY A 128 -5.63 -15.38 -4.34
C GLY A 128 -5.85 -16.89 -4.37
N TYR A 129 -4.86 -17.62 -3.85
CA TYR A 129 -4.85 -19.08 -3.78
C TYR A 129 -4.44 -19.52 -2.38
N SER A 130 -5.34 -20.23 -1.71
CA SER A 130 -5.10 -20.88 -0.43
C SER A 130 -5.76 -22.26 -0.44
N SER A 131 -6.60 -22.59 0.54
CA SER A 131 -7.53 -23.75 0.48
C SER A 131 -8.62 -23.58 -0.59
N SER A 132 -8.88 -22.34 -0.98
CA SER A 132 -9.80 -21.93 -2.05
C SER A 132 -9.15 -20.89 -2.95
N ARG A 133 -9.77 -20.58 -4.07
CA ARG A 133 -9.38 -19.49 -4.97
C ARG A 133 -10.34 -18.33 -4.77
N CYS A 134 -9.78 -17.13 -4.67
CA CYS A 134 -10.54 -15.89 -4.71
C CYS A 134 -10.03 -14.98 -5.83
N GLN A 135 -10.85 -14.04 -6.24
CA GLN A 135 -10.52 -13.12 -7.33
C GLN A 135 -11.33 -11.83 -7.18
N ASP A 136 -10.75 -10.72 -7.58
CA ASP A 136 -11.45 -9.45 -7.67
C ASP A 136 -10.94 -8.61 -8.85
N ASN A 137 -11.76 -7.64 -9.24
CA ASN A 137 -11.37 -6.55 -10.13
C ASN A 137 -11.66 -5.25 -9.40
N GLU A 138 -10.67 -4.39 -9.33
CA GLU A 138 -10.76 -3.17 -8.57
C GLU A 138 -10.45 -1.96 -9.42
N LEU A 139 -11.19 -0.89 -9.14
CA LEU A 139 -10.91 0.45 -9.61
C LEU A 139 -10.43 1.27 -8.41
N PHE A 140 -9.31 1.94 -8.55
CA PHE A 140 -8.78 2.78 -7.48
C PHE A 140 -8.45 4.19 -7.94
N ALA A 141 -8.45 5.09 -6.98
CA ALA A 141 -8.06 6.47 -7.16
C ALA A 141 -7.34 6.97 -5.90
N GLU A 142 -6.25 7.68 -6.09
CA GLU A 142 -5.54 8.39 -5.04
C GLU A 142 -5.47 9.87 -5.34
N LEU A 143 -5.54 10.70 -4.31
CA LEU A 143 -5.31 12.14 -4.39
C LEU A 143 -4.38 12.54 -3.26
N ALA A 144 -3.22 13.15 -3.59
CA ALA A 144 -2.22 13.60 -2.65
C ALA A 144 -1.93 15.10 -2.82
N TYR A 145 -1.75 15.79 -1.68
CA TYR A 145 -1.32 17.19 -1.67
C TYR A 145 0.12 17.29 -1.20
N THR A 146 1.02 17.74 -2.09
CA THR A 146 2.47 17.64 -1.94
C THR A 146 3.18 18.97 -1.75
N ALA A 147 2.46 20.03 -1.35
CA ALA A 147 3.05 21.36 -1.16
C ALA A 147 4.17 21.43 -0.11
N ALA A 148 4.14 20.54 0.87
CA ALA A 148 5.15 20.49 1.92
C ALA A 148 5.48 19.05 2.28
N PRO A 149 6.72 18.56 2.10
CA PRO A 149 7.09 17.17 2.37
C PRO A 149 6.91 16.75 3.83
N TRP A 150 6.96 17.68 4.77
CA TRP A 150 6.71 17.42 6.19
C TRP A 150 5.22 17.26 6.53
N LEU A 151 4.30 17.48 5.58
CA LEU A 151 2.86 17.31 5.75
C LEU A 151 2.19 17.00 4.40
N VAL A 152 2.03 15.71 4.09
CA VAL A 152 1.45 15.21 2.85
C VAL A 152 0.16 14.47 3.17
N PRO A 153 -1.00 15.15 3.15
CA PRO A 153 -2.29 14.48 3.24
C PRO A 153 -2.62 13.78 1.93
N SER A 154 -3.20 12.59 2.03
CA SER A 154 -3.73 11.86 0.89
C SER A 154 -5.07 11.21 1.19
N VAL A 155 -5.83 10.97 0.14
CA VAL A 155 -7.07 10.20 0.16
C VAL A 155 -6.93 9.09 -0.86
N ASN A 156 -7.16 7.88 -0.41
CA ASN A 156 -7.19 6.71 -1.26
C ASN A 156 -8.62 6.14 -1.31
N TYR A 157 -9.06 5.76 -2.49
CA TYR A 157 -10.37 5.17 -2.75
C TYR A 157 -10.19 3.92 -3.58
N VAL A 158 -10.86 2.86 -3.21
CA VAL A 158 -10.92 1.64 -4.00
C VAL A 158 -12.34 1.10 -4.04
N TYR A 159 -12.76 0.65 -5.20
CA TYR A 159 -14.03 0.00 -5.45
C TYR A 159 -13.80 -1.43 -5.92
N SER A 160 -14.37 -2.39 -5.21
CA SER A 160 -14.38 -3.79 -5.58
C SER A 160 -15.61 -4.13 -6.43
N THR A 161 -15.40 -4.78 -7.56
CA THR A 161 -16.52 -5.25 -8.39
C THR A 161 -17.16 -6.51 -7.82
N GLU A 162 -16.43 -7.31 -7.07
CA GLU A 162 -16.94 -8.53 -6.43
C GLU A 162 -17.84 -8.19 -5.24
N ALA A 163 -17.39 -7.26 -4.34
CA ALA A 163 -18.18 -6.80 -3.21
C ALA A 163 -19.31 -5.86 -3.59
N ALA A 164 -19.16 -5.17 -4.70
CA ALA A 164 -19.96 -3.99 -5.01
C ALA A 164 -19.92 -2.93 -3.87
N GLY A 165 -18.76 -2.84 -3.20
CA GLY A 165 -18.44 -1.95 -2.11
C GLY A 165 -17.18 -1.15 -2.36
N TYR A 166 -16.89 -0.19 -1.49
CA TYR A 166 -15.68 0.63 -1.60
C TYR A 166 -15.02 0.87 -0.25
N PHE A 167 -13.72 1.11 -0.29
CA PHE A 167 -12.91 1.45 0.87
C PHE A 167 -12.27 2.83 0.69
N VAL A 168 -12.15 3.58 1.77
CA VAL A 168 -11.49 4.90 1.76
C VAL A 168 -10.44 4.95 2.85
N GLU A 169 -9.26 5.43 2.50
CA GLU A 169 -8.20 5.73 3.45
C GLU A 169 -7.86 7.21 3.42
N LEU A 170 -7.78 7.79 4.61
CA LEU A 170 -7.34 9.16 4.83
C LEU A 170 -6.00 9.09 5.52
N SER A 171 -4.94 9.47 4.82
CA SER A 171 -3.58 9.35 5.32
C SER A 171 -2.89 10.70 5.47
N LEU A 172 -1.95 10.75 6.39
CA LEU A 172 -1.06 11.87 6.59
C LEU A 172 0.35 11.33 6.77
N HIS A 173 1.23 11.66 5.83
CA HIS A 173 2.66 11.34 5.89
C HIS A 173 3.49 12.58 6.19
N SER A 174 4.65 12.37 6.79
CA SER A 174 5.61 13.42 7.10
C SER A 174 7.01 12.94 6.75
N TYR A 175 7.58 13.45 5.65
CA TYR A 175 8.89 13.02 5.14
C TYR A 175 10.03 13.87 5.67
N TRP A 176 11.02 13.23 6.29
CA TRP A 176 12.19 13.84 6.89
C TRP A 176 13.47 13.25 6.31
N GLN A 177 14.16 14.01 5.48
CA GLN A 177 15.50 13.62 5.02
C GLN A 177 16.50 13.90 6.14
N LEU A 178 16.94 12.87 6.84
CA LEU A 178 17.84 12.96 7.99
C LEU A 178 19.30 13.04 7.60
N SER A 179 19.66 12.43 6.45
CA SER A 179 20.98 12.56 5.83
C SER A 179 20.86 12.35 4.32
N GLU A 180 21.95 12.48 3.60
CA GLU A 180 22.02 12.12 2.19
C GLU A 180 21.70 10.61 2.05
N GLY A 181 20.68 10.31 1.26
CA GLY A 181 20.18 8.93 1.03
C GLY A 181 19.37 8.32 2.17
N PHE A 182 19.10 9.01 3.31
CA PHE A 182 18.29 8.46 4.38
C PHE A 182 17.06 9.32 4.68
N THR A 183 15.89 8.75 4.44
CA THR A 183 14.59 9.38 4.71
C THR A 183 13.82 8.59 5.76
N LEU A 184 13.16 9.30 6.67
CA LEU A 184 12.25 8.77 7.67
C LEU A 184 10.86 9.37 7.45
N ALA A 185 9.81 8.53 7.49
CA ALA A 185 8.44 8.97 7.25
C ALA A 185 7.46 8.39 8.29
N PRO A 186 7.20 9.10 9.40
CA PRO A 186 6.05 8.76 10.24
C PRO A 186 4.75 9.05 9.50
N TYR A 187 3.75 8.20 9.74
CA TYR A 187 2.43 8.35 9.13
C TYR A 187 1.29 7.95 10.06
N ILE A 188 0.09 8.39 9.72
CA ILE A 188 -1.18 7.96 10.31
C ILE A 188 -2.22 7.79 9.20
N THR A 189 -3.02 6.72 9.28
CA THR A 189 -4.08 6.41 8.32
C THR A 189 -5.36 6.05 9.05
N GLN A 190 -6.49 6.60 8.62
CA GLN A 190 -7.83 6.19 9.02
C GLN A 190 -8.48 5.44 7.86
N GLY A 191 -8.74 4.16 8.06
CA GLY A 191 -9.52 3.34 7.14
C GLY A 191 -11.03 3.43 7.42
N LEU A 192 -11.81 3.49 6.35
CA LEU A 192 -13.27 3.52 6.34
C LEU A 192 -13.79 2.48 5.35
N ASP A 193 -14.60 1.54 5.84
CA ASP A 193 -15.23 0.51 5.01
C ASP A 193 -16.66 0.88 4.65
N PHE A 194 -17.04 0.63 3.40
CA PHE A 194 -18.40 0.80 2.89
C PHE A 194 -18.80 -0.43 2.07
N LYS A 195 -19.11 -1.51 2.78
CA LYS A 195 -19.46 -2.82 2.21
C LYS A 195 -18.36 -3.44 1.34
N TYR A 196 -17.15 -3.02 1.57
CA TYR A 196 -16.02 -3.51 0.80
C TYR A 196 -15.48 -4.80 1.41
N ARG A 197 -15.29 -4.84 2.75
CA ARG A 197 -14.87 -6.02 3.50
C ARG A 197 -16.03 -6.81 4.07
N THR A 198 -17.02 -6.10 4.59
CA THR A 198 -18.16 -6.71 5.25
C THR A 198 -19.46 -6.17 4.65
N GLU A 199 -20.35 -7.06 4.21
CA GLU A 199 -21.61 -6.67 3.60
C GLU A 199 -22.53 -5.90 4.57
N ASP A 200 -22.43 -6.18 5.86
CA ASP A 200 -23.36 -5.72 6.90
C ASP A 200 -22.88 -4.47 7.64
N HIS A 201 -21.62 -4.05 7.46
CA HIS A 201 -21.03 -2.94 8.20
C HIS A 201 -20.55 -1.82 7.29
N ASN A 202 -20.63 -0.60 7.81
CA ASN A 202 -20.07 0.59 7.17
C ASN A 202 -19.53 1.50 8.25
N GLY A 203 -18.39 2.12 7.98
CA GLY A 203 -17.83 3.15 8.83
C GLY A 203 -16.36 2.97 9.17
N ARG A 204 -16.02 3.26 10.42
CA ARG A 204 -14.62 3.19 10.87
C ARG A 204 -14.13 1.76 10.92
N ASN A 205 -13.12 1.47 10.12
CA ASN A 205 -12.53 0.15 10.03
C ASN A 205 -11.29 0.02 10.93
N HIS A 206 -10.28 0.86 10.76
CA HIS A 206 -9.07 0.86 11.58
C HIS A 206 -8.42 2.24 11.65
N LEU A 207 -7.59 2.44 12.65
CA LEU A 207 -6.66 3.55 12.75
C LEU A 207 -5.24 2.97 12.80
N GLN A 208 -4.44 3.28 11.79
CA GLN A 208 -3.06 2.82 11.70
C GLN A 208 -2.08 3.97 11.87
N PHE A 209 -0.97 3.69 12.51
CA PHE A 209 0.17 4.59 12.54
C PHE A 209 1.46 3.78 12.44
N GLY A 210 2.46 4.39 11.87
CA GLY A 210 3.73 3.71 11.65
C GLY A 210 4.87 4.65 11.34
N LEU A 211 5.99 4.03 11.12
CA LEU A 211 7.24 4.66 10.75
C LEU A 211 7.85 3.89 9.59
N GLU A 212 8.11 4.59 8.50
CA GLU A 212 8.83 4.10 7.35
C GLU A 212 10.24 4.69 7.32
N ALA A 213 11.19 3.94 6.83
CA ALA A 213 12.55 4.37 6.60
C ALA A 213 13.02 3.92 5.22
N ASN A 214 13.68 4.79 4.49
CA ASN A 214 14.32 4.47 3.23
C ASN A 214 15.80 4.84 3.26
N TYR A 215 16.64 3.95 2.75
CA TYR A 215 18.06 4.17 2.62
C TYR A 215 18.55 3.86 1.19
N ASP A 216 19.05 4.89 0.51
CA ASP A 216 19.61 4.76 -0.83
C ASP A 216 21.00 4.11 -0.74
N LEU A 217 21.13 2.89 -1.25
CA LEU A 217 22.38 2.13 -1.30
C LEU A 217 23.25 2.55 -2.49
N ALA A 218 22.62 2.95 -3.57
CA ALA A 218 23.20 3.44 -4.81
C ALA A 218 22.16 4.28 -5.58
N ASP A 219 22.56 4.91 -6.68
CA ASP A 219 21.67 5.76 -7.51
C ASP A 219 20.42 5.02 -8.00
N ASN A 220 20.47 3.69 -8.07
CA ASN A 220 19.38 2.86 -8.57
C ASN A 220 18.99 1.71 -7.61
N MET A 221 19.43 1.75 -6.36
CA MET A 221 19.12 0.72 -5.37
C MET A 221 18.78 1.35 -4.03
N SER A 222 17.72 0.90 -3.38
CA SER A 222 17.37 1.31 -2.03
C SER A 222 16.93 0.13 -1.17
N LEU A 223 17.09 0.31 0.13
CA LEU A 223 16.56 -0.55 1.17
C LEU A 223 15.53 0.24 1.95
N SER A 224 14.31 -0.26 2.03
CA SER A 224 13.27 0.32 2.86
C SER A 224 12.83 -0.64 3.96
N GLY A 225 12.25 -0.08 5.01
CA GLY A 225 11.67 -0.85 6.09
C GLY A 225 10.58 -0.06 6.77
N HIS A 226 9.65 -0.77 7.40
CA HIS A 226 8.57 -0.14 8.15
C HIS A 226 8.27 -0.90 9.44
N ILE A 227 7.68 -0.19 10.38
CA ILE A 227 6.99 -0.74 11.55
C ILE A 227 5.66 -0.03 11.69
N SER A 228 4.58 -0.79 11.84
CA SER A 228 3.21 -0.30 11.84
C SER A 228 2.39 -0.92 12.96
N HIS A 229 1.42 -0.15 13.46
CA HIS A 229 0.42 -0.61 14.40
C HIS A 229 -0.95 -0.16 13.95
N SER A 230 -1.83 -1.12 13.73
CA SER A 230 -3.23 -0.92 13.34
C SER A 230 -4.13 -1.23 14.52
N ILE A 231 -4.93 -0.26 14.93
CA ILE A 231 -5.96 -0.39 15.97
C ILE A 231 -7.27 -0.71 15.27
N ALA A 232 -7.83 -1.86 15.56
CA ALA A 232 -9.15 -2.24 15.07
C ALA A 232 -10.22 -1.28 15.59
N GLN A 233 -11.19 -0.95 14.74
CA GLN A 233 -12.33 -0.11 15.11
C GLN A 233 -13.64 -0.87 14.85
N ASN A 234 -14.75 -0.16 14.97
CA ASN A 234 -16.09 -0.73 15.03
C ASN A 234 -16.39 -1.78 13.96
N ASP A 235 -15.91 -1.59 12.72
CA ASP A 235 -16.17 -2.52 11.63
C ASP A 235 -15.51 -3.87 11.86
N ILE A 236 -14.20 -3.86 12.15
CA ILE A 236 -13.43 -5.08 12.45
C ILE A 236 -13.93 -5.74 13.74
N GLU A 237 -14.21 -4.94 14.78
CA GLU A 237 -14.69 -5.47 16.07
C GLU A 237 -16.06 -6.13 15.97
N GLN A 238 -16.98 -5.57 15.18
CA GLN A 238 -18.31 -6.14 14.95
C GLN A 238 -18.25 -7.42 14.12
N GLU A 239 -17.40 -7.45 13.09
CA GLU A 239 -17.17 -8.66 12.30
C GLU A 239 -16.59 -9.78 13.17
N ALA A 240 -15.57 -9.51 13.97
CA ALA A 240 -14.97 -10.47 14.88
C ALA A 240 -15.97 -10.99 15.90
N ALA A 241 -16.77 -10.10 16.51
CA ALA A 241 -17.80 -10.48 17.47
C ALA A 241 -18.92 -11.34 16.83
N ALA A 242 -19.32 -11.04 15.60
CA ALA A 242 -20.28 -11.85 14.85
C ALA A 242 -19.77 -13.28 14.59
N ASN A 243 -18.47 -13.44 14.43
CA ASN A 243 -17.78 -14.74 14.30
C ASN A 243 -17.46 -15.38 15.66
N GLY A 244 -17.84 -14.76 16.78
CA GLY A 244 -17.60 -15.27 18.14
C GLY A 244 -16.17 -15.01 18.65
N ASP A 245 -15.39 -14.20 17.96
CA ASP A 245 -14.07 -13.76 18.41
C ASP A 245 -14.19 -12.42 19.16
N PHE A 246 -13.78 -12.43 20.42
CA PHE A 246 -13.77 -11.27 21.32
C PHE A 246 -12.34 -10.91 21.76
N SER A 247 -11.34 -11.44 21.09
CA SER A 247 -9.94 -11.06 21.30
C SER A 247 -9.64 -9.69 20.67
N SER A 248 -8.50 -9.08 21.04
CA SER A 248 -8.04 -7.87 20.36
C SER A 248 -7.70 -8.19 18.91
N GLN A 249 -8.24 -7.40 18.02
CA GLN A 249 -7.98 -7.47 16.57
C GLN A 249 -6.86 -6.52 16.14
N ASP A 250 -6.19 -5.85 17.08
CA ASP A 250 -5.08 -4.94 16.80
C ASP A 250 -3.90 -5.69 16.19
N GLN A 251 -3.23 -5.08 15.22
CA GLN A 251 -2.09 -5.67 14.53
C GLN A 251 -0.84 -4.83 14.69
N THR A 252 0.27 -5.46 15.09
CA THR A 252 1.61 -4.86 15.00
C THR A 252 2.44 -5.70 14.06
N TYR A 253 3.10 -5.05 13.11
CA TYR A 253 3.89 -5.72 12.08
C TYR A 253 5.03 -4.84 11.58
N ALA A 254 5.99 -5.46 10.91
CA ALA A 254 7.14 -4.79 10.33
C ALA A 254 7.55 -5.50 9.04
N GLY A 255 8.19 -4.77 8.15
CA GLY A 255 8.69 -5.30 6.90
C GLY A 255 10.01 -4.70 6.49
N ILE A 256 10.65 -5.35 5.51
CA ILE A 256 11.87 -4.91 4.88
C ILE A 256 11.79 -5.21 3.38
N HIS A 257 12.19 -4.23 2.56
CA HIS A 257 12.11 -4.29 1.11
C HIS A 257 13.39 -3.80 0.46
N PHE A 258 13.74 -4.40 -0.65
CA PHE A 258 14.88 -4.04 -1.49
C PHE A 258 14.39 -3.67 -2.89
N ASN A 259 14.67 -2.44 -3.30
CA ASN A 259 14.26 -1.87 -4.57
C ASN A 259 15.43 -1.72 -5.54
N ILE A 260 15.17 -2.01 -6.82
CA ILE A 260 16.10 -1.77 -7.93
C ILE A 260 15.36 -1.05 -9.05
N SER A 261 15.91 0.08 -9.50
CA SER A 261 15.40 0.86 -10.64
C SER A 261 16.31 0.72 -11.86
N PHE A 262 15.71 0.74 -13.06
CA PHE A 262 16.41 0.53 -14.35
C PHE A 262 16.10 1.65 -15.33
#